data_bffac392e45b0290308b8f2ad52f147b
#
_entry.id   bffac392e45b0290308b8f2ad52f147b
#
_cell.length_a   1.000
_cell.length_b   1.000
_cell.length_c   1.000
_cell.angle_alpha   90.00
_cell.angle_beta   90.00
_cell.angle_gamma   90.00
#
_symmetry.space_group_name_H-M   'P 1'
#
loop_
_entity.id
_entity.type
_entity.pdbx_description
1 polymer ?
#
loop_
_entity_poly.entity_id
_entity_poly.type
_entity_poly.pdbx_seq_one_letter_code
_entity_poly.pdbx_strand_id
1 'polypeptide(L)'
;MRRVAITGLGVVSPIGTGTPAFFEALLAARSGIRPIDVPFPTGTESVLGGAVEFDPDLHFPRARLLTMDRVSQYALVASREAMAQAGLSQAGDLERSFAPERFGVSLGTGSGGAGSTDVAYTALLEQKVARLRPMTVVLSMYNAIAAHVSMEFGLKGPSSTVSNACASSATSIGDAFRQIRHGYADAMLVGGAEALLNRGTIKAWQAMHTLAKPHADGAETSCRPFSVDRSGLVLAEGAAMLVLEDWESAKKRGANILAELCGYASTTDAHHLTQPDAQG
;
A
#
# COMPACT_ATOMS: atom_id res chain seq x y z
N MET A 1 -0.14 18.78 23.65
CA MET A 1 -0.08 17.98 22.41
C MET A 1 -1.43 17.31 22.20
N ARG A 2 -1.91 17.23 20.96
CA ARG A 2 -3.20 16.60 20.65
C ARG A 2 -3.11 15.08 20.76
N ARG A 3 -4.21 14.43 21.12
CA ARG A 3 -4.39 12.98 20.97
C ARG A 3 -4.82 12.68 19.54
N VAL A 4 -4.53 11.49 19.04
CA VAL A 4 -4.82 11.10 17.66
C VAL A 4 -5.72 9.87 17.65
N ALA A 5 -6.90 10.02 17.03
CA ALA A 5 -7.88 8.97 16.87
C ALA A 5 -7.69 8.26 15.52
N ILE A 6 -7.98 6.96 15.48
CA ILE A 6 -8.21 6.19 14.25
C ILE A 6 -9.72 6.06 14.08
N THR A 7 -10.25 6.52 12.96
CA THR A 7 -11.69 6.55 12.70
C THR A 7 -12.12 5.74 11.48
N GLY A 8 -11.17 5.33 10.64
CA GLY A 8 -11.46 4.51 9.48
C GLY A 8 -10.31 3.59 9.12
N LEU A 9 -10.66 2.43 8.59
CA LEU A 9 -9.78 1.37 8.11
C LEU A 9 -10.22 0.94 6.71
N GLY A 10 -9.27 0.60 5.86
CA GLY A 10 -9.56 0.00 4.57
C GLY A 10 -8.42 -0.90 4.12
N VAL A 11 -8.73 -2.01 3.46
CA VAL A 11 -7.75 -3.01 3.09
C VAL A 11 -8.02 -3.65 1.72
N VAL A 12 -6.96 -3.88 0.98
CA VAL A 12 -6.91 -4.73 -0.22
C VAL A 12 -5.78 -5.73 0.00
N SER A 13 -6.07 -7.02 -0.01
CA SER A 13 -5.06 -8.05 0.29
C SER A 13 -5.33 -9.35 -0.45
N PRO A 14 -4.32 -10.25 -0.55
CA PRO A 14 -4.50 -11.59 -1.15
C PRO A 14 -5.50 -12.50 -0.42
N ILE A 15 -5.87 -12.17 0.81
CA ILE A 15 -6.83 -12.95 1.61
C ILE A 15 -8.21 -12.29 1.71
N GLY A 16 -8.39 -11.13 1.10
CA GLY A 16 -9.67 -10.44 1.01
C GLY A 16 -9.53 -8.95 0.77
N THR A 17 -10.51 -8.38 0.09
CA THR A 17 -10.69 -6.93 -0.09
C THR A 17 -11.83 -6.50 0.82
N GLY A 18 -11.59 -5.43 1.59
CA GLY A 18 -12.45 -4.95 2.65
C GLY A 18 -12.11 -5.55 4.02
N THR A 19 -12.22 -4.72 5.05
CA THR A 19 -11.86 -5.07 6.44
C THR A 19 -12.63 -6.27 6.99
N PRO A 20 -13.93 -6.49 6.70
CA PRO A 20 -14.64 -7.67 7.19
C PRO A 20 -14.11 -8.97 6.58
N ALA A 21 -13.95 -9.03 5.26
CA ALA A 21 -13.45 -10.22 4.56
C ALA A 21 -12.00 -10.55 4.96
N PHE A 22 -11.16 -9.50 5.09
CA PHE A 22 -9.79 -9.65 5.56
C PHE A 22 -9.73 -10.22 6.98
N PHE A 23 -10.53 -9.67 7.90
CA PHE A 23 -10.54 -10.13 9.29
C PHE A 23 -11.07 -11.56 9.44
N GLU A 24 -12.13 -11.92 8.71
CA GLU A 24 -12.64 -13.30 8.65
C GLU A 24 -11.57 -14.28 8.16
N ALA A 25 -10.83 -13.91 7.10
CA ALA A 25 -9.75 -14.73 6.56
C ALA A 25 -8.59 -14.90 7.56
N LEU A 26 -8.25 -13.85 8.32
CA LEU A 26 -7.26 -13.91 9.41
C LEU A 26 -7.70 -14.89 10.52
N LEU A 27 -8.95 -14.79 10.97
CA LEU A 27 -9.49 -15.71 12.00
C LEU A 27 -9.53 -17.16 11.52
N ALA A 28 -9.75 -17.37 10.23
CA ALA A 28 -9.74 -18.69 9.60
C ALA A 28 -8.34 -19.20 9.26
N ALA A 29 -7.27 -18.45 9.59
CA ALA A 29 -5.87 -18.71 9.24
C ALA A 29 -5.68 -18.99 7.73
N ARG A 30 -6.44 -18.31 6.86
CA ARG A 30 -6.30 -18.44 5.41
C ARG A 30 -4.97 -17.83 4.94
N SER A 31 -4.23 -18.56 4.12
CA SER A 31 -3.05 -18.03 3.42
C SER A 31 -3.45 -17.50 2.04
N GLY A 32 -2.90 -16.36 1.65
CA GLY A 32 -3.02 -15.82 0.30
C GLY A 32 -1.86 -16.22 -0.62
N ILE A 33 -0.96 -17.07 -0.15
CA ILE A 33 0.21 -17.51 -0.90
C ILE A 33 -0.16 -18.67 -1.80
N ARG A 34 0.18 -18.55 -3.08
CA ARG A 34 -0.03 -19.58 -4.09
C ARG A 34 1.04 -19.50 -5.18
N PRO A 35 1.22 -20.55 -5.98
CA PRO A 35 1.96 -20.46 -7.22
C PRO A 35 1.31 -19.43 -8.18
N ILE A 36 2.14 -18.61 -8.81
CA ILE A 36 1.74 -17.60 -9.79
C ILE A 36 2.58 -17.82 -11.03
N ASP A 37 1.92 -17.98 -12.17
CA ASP A 37 2.58 -18.13 -13.45
C ASP A 37 2.90 -16.76 -14.05
N VAL A 38 4.19 -16.49 -14.22
CA VAL A 38 4.70 -15.22 -14.75
C VAL A 38 5.38 -15.45 -16.10
N PRO A 39 4.90 -14.81 -17.18
CA PRO A 39 5.52 -14.95 -18.50
C PRO A 39 6.82 -14.15 -18.58
N PHE A 40 7.92 -14.81 -18.92
CA PHE A 40 9.22 -14.21 -19.24
C PHE A 40 9.56 -14.45 -20.72
N PRO A 41 10.54 -13.73 -21.31
CA PRO A 41 10.97 -13.97 -22.69
C PRO A 41 11.45 -15.38 -22.94
N THR A 42 11.95 -16.07 -21.91
CA THR A 42 12.48 -17.44 -21.97
C THR A 42 11.43 -18.53 -21.70
N GLY A 43 10.18 -18.15 -21.42
CA GLY A 43 9.08 -19.06 -21.06
C GLY A 43 8.35 -18.62 -19.81
N THR A 44 7.36 -19.40 -19.39
CA THR A 44 6.60 -19.13 -18.16
C THR A 44 7.30 -19.77 -16.95
N GLU A 45 7.47 -19.00 -15.90
CA GLU A 45 7.98 -19.48 -14.61
C GLU A 45 6.88 -19.43 -13.55
N SER A 46 6.73 -20.49 -12.77
CA SER A 46 5.87 -20.51 -11.61
C SER A 46 6.64 -20.05 -10.38
N VAL A 47 6.17 -19.00 -9.72
CA VAL A 47 6.77 -18.41 -8.53
C VAL A 47 5.75 -18.35 -7.39
N LEU A 48 6.21 -18.40 -6.14
CA LEU A 48 5.32 -18.14 -5.00
C LEU A 48 4.99 -16.66 -4.91
N GLY A 49 3.72 -16.33 -4.71
CA GLY A 49 3.27 -14.96 -4.56
C GLY A 49 1.93 -14.83 -3.85
N GLY A 50 1.73 -13.69 -3.20
CA GLY A 50 0.45 -13.28 -2.65
C GLY A 50 -0.24 -12.28 -3.58
N ALA A 51 -0.84 -12.75 -4.67
CA ALA A 51 -1.54 -11.89 -5.62
C ALA A 51 -2.98 -11.59 -5.15
N VAL A 52 -3.36 -10.31 -5.25
CA VAL A 52 -4.73 -9.86 -4.99
C VAL A 52 -5.64 -10.28 -6.13
N GLU A 53 -6.77 -10.89 -5.81
CA GLU A 53 -7.86 -11.08 -6.76
C GLU A 53 -8.56 -9.74 -6.97
N PHE A 54 -8.30 -9.12 -8.13
CA PHE A 54 -8.72 -7.75 -8.38
C PHE A 54 -9.09 -7.53 -9.84
N ASP A 55 -10.35 -7.19 -10.05
CA ASP A 55 -10.85 -6.71 -11.34
C ASP A 55 -10.93 -5.18 -11.31
N PRO A 56 -10.03 -4.47 -12.01
CA PRO A 56 -10.02 -3.01 -12.00
C PRO A 56 -11.27 -2.39 -12.64
N ASP A 57 -11.92 -3.06 -13.60
CA ASP A 57 -13.11 -2.55 -14.28
C ASP A 57 -14.34 -2.47 -13.36
N LEU A 58 -14.36 -3.22 -12.23
CA LEU A 58 -15.37 -3.10 -11.17
C LEU A 58 -15.22 -1.84 -10.32
N HIS A 59 -14.03 -1.23 -10.30
CA HIS A 59 -13.70 -0.12 -9.42
C HIS A 59 -13.51 1.20 -10.15
N PHE A 60 -13.10 1.15 -11.43
CA PHE A 60 -12.71 2.35 -12.17
C PHE A 60 -13.17 2.32 -13.63
N PRO A 61 -13.62 3.47 -14.19
CA PRO A 61 -13.84 3.57 -15.61
C PRO A 61 -12.52 3.44 -16.38
N ARG A 62 -12.56 2.83 -17.58
CA ARG A 62 -11.37 2.56 -18.43
C ARG A 62 -10.49 3.78 -18.67
N ALA A 63 -11.08 4.94 -18.87
CA ALA A 63 -10.32 6.18 -19.07
C ALA A 63 -9.41 6.49 -17.87
N ARG A 64 -9.87 6.20 -16.67
CA ARG A 64 -9.11 6.41 -15.42
C ARG A 64 -7.99 5.39 -15.25
N LEU A 65 -8.23 4.14 -15.64
CA LEU A 65 -7.20 3.08 -15.60
C LEU A 65 -5.97 3.39 -16.45
N LEU A 66 -6.12 4.19 -17.52
CA LEU A 66 -5.00 4.63 -18.35
C LEU A 66 -4.01 5.55 -17.62
N THR A 67 -4.39 6.12 -16.48
CA THR A 67 -3.60 7.06 -15.69
C THR A 67 -3.14 6.51 -14.34
N MET A 68 -3.46 5.25 -14.02
CA MET A 68 -3.16 4.64 -12.72
C MET A 68 -2.39 3.33 -12.87
N ASP A 69 -1.27 3.22 -12.17
CA ASP A 69 -0.63 1.93 -11.90
C ASP A 69 -1.47 1.10 -10.91
N ARG A 70 -1.25 -0.21 -10.91
CA ARG A 70 -1.95 -1.14 -10.02
C ARG A 70 -1.82 -0.77 -8.54
N VAL A 71 -0.65 -0.27 -8.12
CA VAL A 71 -0.43 0.21 -6.75
C VAL A 71 -1.37 1.36 -6.38
N SER A 72 -1.61 2.30 -7.31
CA SER A 72 -2.55 3.41 -7.11
C SER A 72 -4.01 2.93 -7.06
N GLN A 73 -4.35 1.90 -7.84
CA GLN A 73 -5.69 1.30 -7.81
C GLN A 73 -5.98 0.67 -6.45
N TYR A 74 -5.05 -0.10 -5.89
CA TYR A 74 -5.17 -0.67 -4.54
C TYR A 74 -5.28 0.42 -3.47
N ALA A 75 -4.40 1.42 -3.54
CA ALA A 75 -4.44 2.56 -2.62
C ALA A 75 -5.81 3.25 -2.61
N LEU A 76 -6.39 3.49 -3.78
CA LEU A 76 -7.71 4.15 -3.89
C LEU A 76 -8.84 3.28 -3.35
N VAL A 77 -8.86 1.98 -3.65
CA VAL A 77 -9.93 1.09 -3.15
C VAL A 77 -9.89 1.00 -1.63
N ALA A 78 -8.72 0.80 -1.04
CA ALA A 78 -8.55 0.79 0.42
C ALA A 78 -8.89 2.17 1.04
N SER A 79 -8.52 3.28 0.36
CA SER A 79 -8.86 4.63 0.83
C SER A 79 -10.36 4.90 0.84
N ARG A 80 -11.10 4.42 -0.17
CA ARG A 80 -12.57 4.56 -0.23
C ARG A 80 -13.23 3.86 0.94
N GLU A 81 -12.80 2.67 1.29
CA GLU A 81 -13.31 1.94 2.45
C GLU A 81 -12.99 2.69 3.75
N ALA A 82 -11.74 3.13 3.95
CA ALA A 82 -11.33 3.86 5.14
C ALA A 82 -12.13 5.16 5.33
N MET A 83 -12.31 5.94 4.25
CA MET A 83 -13.10 7.17 4.27
C MET A 83 -14.58 6.90 4.52
N ALA A 84 -15.14 5.82 3.95
CA ALA A 84 -16.53 5.42 4.20
C ALA A 84 -16.74 5.02 5.66
N GLN A 85 -15.85 4.23 6.24
CA GLN A 85 -15.94 3.83 7.64
C GLN A 85 -15.78 5.04 8.59
N ALA A 86 -14.96 6.01 8.22
CA ALA A 86 -14.83 7.27 8.94
C ALA A 86 -16.04 8.20 8.80
N GLY A 87 -17.03 7.87 7.95
CA GLY A 87 -18.18 8.73 7.68
C GLY A 87 -17.86 9.98 6.85
N LEU A 88 -16.87 9.85 5.93
CA LEU A 88 -16.34 10.95 5.11
C LEU A 88 -16.44 10.67 3.60
N SER A 89 -17.35 9.80 3.18
CA SER A 89 -17.46 9.35 1.79
C SER A 89 -18.51 10.05 0.96
N GLN A 90 -19.47 10.72 1.59
CA GLN A 90 -20.53 11.43 0.88
C GLN A 90 -20.10 12.84 0.49
N ALA A 91 -20.67 13.36 -0.60
CA ALA A 91 -20.40 14.73 -1.03
C ALA A 91 -20.69 15.74 0.09
N GLY A 92 -19.71 16.57 0.40
CA GLY A 92 -19.80 17.57 1.47
C GLY A 92 -19.50 17.08 2.89
N ASP A 93 -19.28 15.78 3.14
CA ASP A 93 -18.93 15.28 4.49
C ASP A 93 -17.59 15.84 4.94
N LEU A 94 -16.64 15.86 4.06
CA LEU A 94 -15.29 16.34 4.34
C LEU A 94 -15.31 17.84 4.65
N GLU A 95 -15.94 18.64 3.80
CA GLU A 95 -16.03 20.11 3.96
C GLU A 95 -16.82 20.52 5.20
N ARG A 96 -17.80 19.71 5.61
CA ARG A 96 -18.52 19.94 6.88
C ARG A 96 -17.68 19.61 8.11
N SER A 97 -16.73 18.69 7.96
CA SER A 97 -15.92 18.18 9.06
C SER A 97 -14.58 18.90 9.18
N PHE A 98 -13.97 19.27 8.05
CA PHE A 98 -12.61 19.81 7.99
C PHE A 98 -12.51 20.90 6.90
N ALA A 99 -11.65 21.90 7.13
CA ALA A 99 -11.13 22.70 6.03
C ALA A 99 -10.25 21.79 5.15
N PRO A 100 -10.41 21.78 3.80
CA PRO A 100 -9.65 20.88 2.92
C PRO A 100 -8.12 20.97 3.09
N GLU A 101 -7.61 22.17 3.43
CA GLU A 101 -6.19 22.45 3.68
C GLU A 101 -5.70 21.85 5.02
N ARG A 102 -6.61 21.38 5.86
CA ARG A 102 -6.32 20.77 7.16
C ARG A 102 -6.43 19.25 7.14
N PHE A 103 -6.88 18.66 6.02
CA PHE A 103 -6.90 17.22 5.81
C PHE A 103 -5.86 16.84 4.74
N GLY A 104 -4.84 16.12 5.18
CA GLY A 104 -3.72 15.71 4.34
C GLY A 104 -3.71 14.24 3.99
N VAL A 105 -2.66 13.83 3.26
CA VAL A 105 -2.40 12.44 2.89
C VAL A 105 -0.91 12.13 3.05
N SER A 106 -0.59 10.97 3.64
CA SER A 106 0.77 10.44 3.69
C SER A 106 0.73 8.94 3.41
N LEU A 107 1.36 8.49 2.33
CA LEU A 107 1.32 7.10 1.92
C LEU A 107 2.73 6.53 1.74
N GLY A 108 2.91 5.28 2.12
CA GLY A 108 4.15 4.54 1.97
C GLY A 108 4.12 3.58 0.78
N THR A 109 5.23 3.51 0.04
CA THR A 109 5.47 2.48 -0.98
C THR A 109 6.96 2.25 -1.14
N GLY A 110 7.37 1.00 -1.32
CA GLY A 110 8.77 0.64 -1.56
C GLY A 110 9.18 0.79 -3.03
N SER A 111 8.24 0.59 -3.96
CA SER A 111 8.55 0.48 -5.40
C SER A 111 7.67 1.33 -6.31
N GLY A 112 6.64 1.99 -5.77
CA GLY A 112 5.75 2.83 -6.56
C GLY A 112 5.16 2.10 -7.76
N GLY A 113 5.13 2.75 -8.92
CA GLY A 113 4.60 2.19 -10.17
C GLY A 113 5.57 1.26 -10.92
N ALA A 114 6.23 0.34 -10.21
CA ALA A 114 7.18 -0.61 -10.81
C ALA A 114 6.56 -1.47 -11.91
N GLY A 115 5.28 -1.85 -11.78
CA GLY A 115 4.54 -2.58 -12.81
C GLY A 115 4.43 -1.80 -14.12
N SER A 116 4.11 -0.52 -14.05
CA SER A 116 4.06 0.36 -15.24
C SER A 116 5.44 0.56 -15.87
N THR A 117 6.49 0.62 -15.07
CA THR A 117 7.87 0.68 -15.56
C THR A 117 8.24 -0.60 -16.31
N ASP A 118 7.93 -1.78 -15.74
CA ASP A 118 8.17 -3.08 -16.37
C ASP A 118 7.45 -3.19 -17.72
N VAL A 119 6.17 -2.83 -17.77
CA VAL A 119 5.38 -2.83 -19.01
C VAL A 119 5.96 -1.87 -20.06
N ALA A 120 6.36 -0.66 -19.64
CA ALA A 120 6.92 0.34 -20.55
C ALA A 120 8.26 -0.10 -21.16
N TYR A 121 9.17 -0.62 -20.34
CA TYR A 121 10.48 -1.09 -20.81
C TYR A 121 10.37 -2.37 -21.64
N THR A 122 9.44 -3.26 -21.32
CA THR A 122 9.11 -4.41 -22.16
C THR A 122 8.64 -3.95 -23.54
N ALA A 123 7.70 -3.01 -23.59
CA ALA A 123 7.21 -2.49 -24.88
C ALA A 123 8.35 -1.87 -25.70
N LEU A 124 9.21 -1.07 -25.07
CA LEU A 124 10.33 -0.40 -25.73
C LEU A 124 11.40 -1.38 -26.24
N LEU A 125 11.83 -2.31 -25.38
CA LEU A 125 13.00 -3.14 -25.65
C LEU A 125 12.67 -4.45 -26.36
N GLU A 126 11.59 -5.11 -26.00
CA GLU A 126 11.18 -6.40 -26.59
C GLU A 126 10.24 -6.22 -27.78
N GLN A 127 9.20 -5.37 -27.65
CA GLN A 127 8.21 -5.14 -28.71
C GLN A 127 8.64 -4.05 -29.70
N LYS A 128 9.77 -3.38 -29.43
CA LYS A 128 10.39 -2.36 -30.29
C LYS A 128 9.42 -1.22 -30.69
N VAL A 129 8.55 -0.82 -29.77
CA VAL A 129 7.66 0.32 -30.02
C VAL A 129 8.47 1.61 -30.14
N ALA A 130 8.13 2.46 -31.09
CA ALA A 130 8.86 3.70 -31.34
C ALA A 130 8.62 4.78 -30.26
N ARG A 131 7.52 4.69 -29.52
CA ARG A 131 7.13 5.70 -28.50
C ARG A 131 6.43 5.04 -27.33
N LEU A 132 6.77 5.46 -26.11
CA LEU A 132 6.04 5.13 -24.90
C LEU A 132 4.80 6.02 -24.73
N ARG A 133 3.87 5.59 -23.89
CA ARG A 133 2.67 6.37 -23.55
C ARG A 133 3.07 7.65 -22.80
N PRO A 134 2.44 8.80 -23.06
CA PRO A 134 2.77 10.06 -22.38
C PRO A 134 2.71 9.96 -20.85
N MET A 135 1.75 9.17 -20.32
CA MET A 135 1.56 9.00 -18.87
C MET A 135 2.56 8.06 -18.20
N THR A 136 3.48 7.43 -18.93
CA THR A 136 4.43 6.44 -18.38
C THR A 136 5.22 6.99 -17.17
N VAL A 137 5.69 8.23 -17.25
CA VAL A 137 6.42 8.86 -16.14
C VAL A 137 5.52 8.98 -14.90
N VAL A 138 4.31 9.51 -15.06
CA VAL A 138 3.36 9.68 -13.94
C VAL A 138 2.98 8.34 -13.32
N LEU A 139 2.75 7.31 -14.15
CA LEU A 139 2.41 5.97 -13.69
C LEU A 139 3.54 5.33 -12.86
N SER A 140 4.80 5.61 -13.19
CA SER A 140 5.96 5.03 -12.51
C SER A 140 6.40 5.79 -11.26
N MET A 141 5.93 7.04 -11.06
CA MET A 141 6.34 7.86 -9.92
C MET A 141 5.77 7.36 -8.59
N TYR A 142 6.59 7.37 -7.54
CA TYR A 142 6.18 6.92 -6.19
C TYR A 142 5.05 7.78 -5.60
N ASN A 143 5.08 9.09 -5.85
CA ASN A 143 4.08 10.02 -5.33
C ASN A 143 2.72 9.93 -6.06
N ALA A 144 2.60 9.15 -7.12
CA ALA A 144 1.34 8.97 -7.84
C ALA A 144 0.22 8.45 -6.94
N ILE A 145 0.54 7.56 -5.98
CA ILE A 145 -0.44 7.02 -5.02
C ILE A 145 -1.07 8.15 -4.17
N ALA A 146 -0.26 9.02 -3.59
CA ALA A 146 -0.76 10.13 -2.78
C ALA A 146 -1.50 11.18 -3.63
N ALA A 147 -1.02 11.45 -4.85
CA ALA A 147 -1.68 12.35 -5.78
C ALA A 147 -3.08 11.87 -6.19
N HIS A 148 -3.23 10.59 -6.54
CA HIS A 148 -4.54 10.02 -6.90
C HIS A 148 -5.52 10.04 -5.72
N VAL A 149 -5.05 9.74 -4.51
CA VAL A 149 -5.87 9.78 -3.30
C VAL A 149 -6.27 11.22 -2.96
N SER A 150 -5.34 12.19 -3.02
CA SER A 150 -5.66 13.61 -2.81
C SER A 150 -6.72 14.11 -3.78
N MET A 151 -6.59 13.78 -5.08
CA MET A 151 -7.55 14.17 -6.10
C MET A 151 -8.92 13.52 -5.92
N GLU A 152 -8.96 12.25 -5.49
CA GLU A 152 -10.21 11.53 -5.27
C GLU A 152 -11.10 12.20 -4.22
N PHE A 153 -10.48 12.63 -3.11
CA PHE A 153 -11.20 13.17 -1.96
C PHE A 153 -11.08 14.68 -1.79
N GLY A 154 -10.39 15.37 -2.70
CA GLY A 154 -10.19 16.83 -2.59
C GLY A 154 -9.33 17.24 -1.39
N LEU A 155 -8.39 16.39 -0.95
CA LEU A 155 -7.50 16.67 0.19
C LEU A 155 -6.44 17.69 -0.21
N LYS A 156 -6.41 18.85 0.43
CA LYS A 156 -5.50 19.96 0.12
C LYS A 156 -4.48 20.25 1.24
N GLY A 157 -4.53 19.44 2.32
CA GLY A 157 -3.57 19.52 3.40
C GLY A 157 -2.19 18.96 3.01
N PRO A 158 -1.29 18.73 3.99
CA PRO A 158 0.02 18.16 3.72
C PRO A 158 -0.08 16.86 2.91
N SER A 159 0.71 16.77 1.84
CA SER A 159 0.74 15.58 0.97
C SER A 159 2.17 15.06 0.85
N SER A 160 2.38 13.79 1.16
CA SER A 160 3.69 13.15 1.06
C SER A 160 3.60 11.68 0.66
N THR A 161 4.67 11.20 0.04
CA THR A 161 4.91 9.77 -0.15
C THR A 161 6.24 9.41 0.49
N VAL A 162 6.22 8.40 1.32
CA VAL A 162 7.40 7.90 2.03
C VAL A 162 7.88 6.63 1.34
N SER A 163 9.17 6.57 1.02
CA SER A 163 9.83 5.36 0.54
C SER A 163 10.98 5.01 1.47
N ASN A 164 10.73 4.06 2.36
CA ASN A 164 11.64 3.55 3.36
C ASN A 164 11.55 2.01 3.40
N ALA A 165 11.69 1.40 2.22
CA ALA A 165 11.54 -0.04 1.99
C ALA A 165 10.28 -0.60 2.70
N CYS A 166 10.40 -1.71 3.42
CA CYS A 166 9.28 -2.37 4.12
C CYS A 166 8.66 -1.51 5.24
N ALA A 167 9.37 -0.50 5.75
CA ALA A 167 8.89 0.40 6.80
C ALA A 167 8.10 1.61 6.27
N SER A 168 7.91 1.75 4.94
CA SER A 168 7.32 2.95 4.32
C SER A 168 5.97 3.32 4.88
N SER A 169 5.04 2.38 4.99
CA SER A 169 3.70 2.63 5.52
C SER A 169 3.71 2.97 7.02
N ALA A 170 4.52 2.27 7.82
CA ALA A 170 4.66 2.57 9.24
C ALA A 170 5.25 3.97 9.45
N THR A 171 6.25 4.37 8.64
CA THR A 171 6.83 5.71 8.67
C THR A 171 5.80 6.77 8.26
N SER A 172 5.01 6.54 7.21
CA SER A 172 3.97 7.48 6.77
C SER A 172 2.90 7.70 7.84
N ILE A 173 2.48 6.63 8.53
CA ILE A 173 1.52 6.70 9.66
C ILE A 173 2.13 7.50 10.82
N GLY A 174 3.39 7.22 11.17
CA GLY A 174 4.08 7.88 12.27
C GLY A 174 4.35 9.37 12.04
N ASP A 175 4.71 9.74 10.83
CA ASP A 175 4.92 11.15 10.46
C ASP A 175 3.59 11.93 10.45
N ALA A 176 2.53 11.32 9.94
CA ALA A 176 1.19 11.90 9.99
C ALA A 176 0.67 12.04 11.43
N PHE A 177 0.92 11.02 12.29
CA PHE A 177 0.64 11.12 13.72
C PHE A 177 1.31 12.36 14.34
N ARG A 178 2.59 12.60 14.04
CA ARG A 178 3.30 13.80 14.51
C ARG A 178 2.67 15.08 13.97
N GLN A 179 2.29 15.12 12.69
CA GLN A 179 1.64 16.29 12.09
C GLN A 179 0.33 16.65 12.80
N ILE A 180 -0.54 15.68 13.08
CA ILE A 180 -1.79 15.92 13.83
C ILE A 180 -1.47 16.30 15.28
N ARG A 181 -0.59 15.57 15.94
CA ARG A 181 -0.23 15.80 17.33
C ARG A 181 0.33 17.20 17.61
N HIS A 182 1.07 17.76 16.64
CA HIS A 182 1.62 19.11 16.68
C HIS A 182 0.73 20.19 16.06
N GLY A 183 -0.43 19.81 15.52
CA GLY A 183 -1.43 20.75 14.98
C GLY A 183 -1.14 21.27 13.58
N TYR A 184 -0.26 20.63 12.81
CA TYR A 184 -0.04 20.95 11.39
C TYR A 184 -1.20 20.50 10.51
N ALA A 185 -1.85 19.38 10.85
CA ALA A 185 -3.08 18.90 10.23
C ALA A 185 -4.13 18.58 11.31
N ASP A 186 -5.40 18.51 10.91
CA ASP A 186 -6.50 18.07 11.79
C ASP A 186 -6.91 16.64 11.48
N ALA A 187 -6.71 16.19 10.24
CA ALA A 187 -6.89 14.82 9.81
C ALA A 187 -5.89 14.43 8.73
N MET A 188 -5.57 13.15 8.62
CA MET A 188 -4.69 12.57 7.60
C MET A 188 -5.20 11.21 7.15
N LEU A 189 -5.25 10.97 5.83
CA LEU A 189 -5.40 9.65 5.26
C LEU A 189 -4.00 9.06 5.07
N VAL A 190 -3.74 7.92 5.70
CA VAL A 190 -2.39 7.36 5.83
C VAL A 190 -2.37 5.86 5.57
N GLY A 191 -1.19 5.31 5.35
CA GLY A 191 -1.02 3.87 5.13
C GLY A 191 0.00 3.59 4.05
N GLY A 192 -0.24 2.55 3.26
CA GLY A 192 0.64 2.23 2.14
C GLY A 192 0.03 1.22 1.18
N ALA A 193 0.67 1.12 0.02
CA ALA A 193 0.29 0.18 -1.02
C ALA A 193 1.52 -0.34 -1.75
N GLU A 194 1.45 -1.59 -2.22
CA GLU A 194 2.51 -2.22 -3.01
C GLU A 194 1.94 -3.16 -4.08
N ALA A 195 2.57 -3.19 -5.26
CA ALA A 195 2.22 -4.07 -6.37
C ALA A 195 3.50 -4.61 -7.03
N LEU A 196 4.10 -5.65 -6.43
CA LEU A 196 5.44 -6.15 -6.76
C LEU A 196 5.46 -7.34 -7.73
N LEU A 197 4.31 -7.91 -8.09
CA LEU A 197 4.27 -9.13 -8.87
C LEU A 197 4.39 -8.85 -10.37
N ASN A 198 5.47 -8.16 -10.75
CA ASN A 198 5.91 -7.91 -12.12
C ASN A 198 7.25 -8.60 -12.41
N ARG A 199 7.56 -8.78 -13.69
CA ARG A 199 8.70 -9.56 -14.15
C ARG A 199 10.04 -9.04 -13.63
N GLY A 200 10.27 -7.74 -13.77
CA GLY A 200 11.53 -7.11 -13.37
C GLY A 200 11.78 -7.23 -11.88
N THR A 201 10.76 -6.94 -11.06
CA THR A 201 10.87 -7.06 -9.60
C THR A 201 11.11 -8.50 -9.17
N ILE A 202 10.36 -9.46 -9.70
CA ILE A 202 10.54 -10.89 -9.36
C ILE A 202 11.96 -11.34 -9.67
N LYS A 203 12.50 -11.03 -10.87
CA LYS A 203 13.88 -11.39 -11.25
C LYS A 203 14.93 -10.73 -10.35
N ALA A 204 14.73 -9.47 -9.98
CA ALA A 204 15.63 -8.78 -9.06
C ALA A 204 15.66 -9.46 -7.67
N TRP A 205 14.51 -9.83 -7.13
CA TRP A 205 14.43 -10.56 -5.85
C TRP A 205 14.97 -11.99 -5.94
N GLN A 206 14.76 -12.70 -7.07
CA GLN A 206 15.39 -14.01 -7.31
C GLN A 206 16.92 -13.91 -7.31
N ALA A 207 17.48 -12.85 -7.91
CA ALA A 207 18.93 -12.62 -7.94
C ALA A 207 19.53 -12.39 -6.54
N MET A 208 18.75 -11.91 -5.57
CA MET A 208 19.17 -11.78 -4.17
C MET A 208 19.15 -13.10 -3.40
N HIS A 209 18.62 -14.17 -3.96
CA HIS A 209 18.47 -15.48 -3.31
C HIS A 209 17.70 -15.44 -1.97
N THR A 210 16.74 -14.51 -1.82
CA THR A 210 15.97 -14.30 -0.59
C THR A 210 14.54 -14.78 -0.66
N LEU A 211 14.09 -15.24 -1.85
CA LEU A 211 12.72 -15.75 -2.02
C LEU A 211 12.57 -17.16 -1.47
N ALA A 212 11.44 -17.41 -0.81
CA ALA A 212 11.08 -18.71 -0.29
C ALA A 212 10.91 -19.74 -1.39
N LYS A 213 11.28 -20.98 -1.07
CA LYS A 213 11.00 -22.16 -1.89
C LYS A 213 9.64 -22.74 -1.48
N PRO A 214 8.92 -23.42 -2.40
CA PRO A 214 7.72 -24.15 -2.03
C PRO A 214 7.99 -25.15 -0.90
N HIS A 215 7.18 -25.08 0.15
CA HIS A 215 7.30 -25.99 1.28
C HIS A 215 6.66 -27.35 0.98
N ALA A 216 7.14 -28.41 1.63
CA ALA A 216 6.64 -29.77 1.42
C ALA A 216 5.15 -29.93 1.83
N ASP A 217 4.70 -29.15 2.83
CA ASP A 217 3.33 -29.16 3.32
C ASP A 217 2.36 -28.31 2.46
N GLY A 218 2.83 -27.69 1.39
CA GLY A 218 2.04 -26.88 0.47
C GLY A 218 2.59 -25.46 0.28
N ALA A 219 2.25 -24.86 -0.86
CA ALA A 219 2.70 -23.50 -1.22
C ALA A 219 2.25 -22.46 -0.19
N GLU A 220 1.04 -22.59 0.35
CA GLU A 220 0.40 -21.72 1.33
C GLU A 220 1.14 -21.65 2.66
N THR A 221 1.98 -22.64 2.97
CA THR A 221 2.79 -22.71 4.20
C THR A 221 4.23 -22.23 4.01
N SER A 222 4.60 -21.75 2.83
CA SER A 222 5.99 -21.44 2.47
C SER A 222 6.54 -20.19 3.15
N CYS A 223 5.70 -19.22 3.54
CA CYS A 223 6.12 -18.05 4.32
C CYS A 223 6.02 -18.38 5.82
N ARG A 224 7.18 -18.64 6.43
CA ARG A 224 7.30 -19.19 7.78
C ARG A 224 8.22 -18.33 8.66
N PRO A 225 7.82 -17.09 9.01
CA PRO A 225 8.68 -16.22 9.82
C PRO A 225 8.99 -16.89 11.17
N PHE A 226 10.25 -16.77 11.60
CA PHE A 226 10.83 -17.34 12.83
C PHE A 226 10.93 -18.88 12.86
N SER A 227 10.40 -19.61 11.89
CA SER A 227 10.56 -21.07 11.83
C SER A 227 12.02 -21.46 11.53
N VAL A 228 12.45 -22.60 12.06
CA VAL A 228 13.83 -23.11 11.83
C VAL A 228 14.04 -23.55 10.39
N ASP A 229 12.98 -23.99 9.72
CA ASP A 229 12.97 -24.45 8.32
C ASP A 229 12.54 -23.36 7.32
N ARG A 230 12.50 -22.09 7.73
CA ARG A 230 12.22 -20.97 6.82
C ARG A 230 13.24 -20.91 5.68
N SER A 231 12.76 -20.66 4.48
CA SER A 231 13.62 -20.60 3.28
C SER A 231 13.69 -19.23 2.60
N GLY A 232 12.94 -18.27 3.08
CA GLY A 232 12.92 -16.91 2.51
C GLY A 232 11.58 -16.23 2.67
N LEU A 233 11.39 -15.14 1.92
CA LEU A 233 10.17 -14.34 1.88
C LEU A 233 9.34 -14.64 0.62
N VAL A 234 8.06 -14.27 0.64
CA VAL A 234 7.15 -14.36 -0.51
C VAL A 234 6.68 -12.95 -0.86
N LEU A 235 6.84 -12.56 -2.12
CA LEU A 235 6.35 -11.27 -2.61
C LEU A 235 4.81 -11.27 -2.64
N ALA A 236 4.21 -10.17 -2.21
CA ALA A 236 2.78 -9.98 -2.21
C ALA A 236 2.39 -8.58 -2.67
N GLU A 237 1.11 -8.42 -2.98
CA GLU A 237 0.48 -7.15 -3.33
C GLU A 237 -0.53 -6.76 -2.25
N GLY A 238 -0.89 -5.49 -2.19
CA GLY A 238 -1.98 -5.02 -1.36
C GLY A 238 -1.88 -3.56 -0.99
N ALA A 239 -2.87 -3.12 -0.20
CA ALA A 239 -2.92 -1.80 0.41
C ALA A 239 -3.65 -1.86 1.75
N ALA A 240 -3.22 -1.02 2.68
CA ALA A 240 -3.96 -0.77 3.92
C ALA A 240 -3.93 0.72 4.23
N MET A 241 -5.11 1.28 4.54
CA MET A 241 -5.30 2.69 4.80
C MET A 241 -5.99 2.93 6.12
N LEU A 242 -5.61 4.02 6.78
CA LEU A 242 -6.19 4.51 8.02
C LEU A 242 -6.62 5.97 7.84
N VAL A 243 -7.72 6.36 8.47
CA VAL A 243 -8.04 7.77 8.70
C VAL A 243 -7.62 8.12 10.12
N LEU A 244 -6.69 9.05 10.25
CA LEU A 244 -6.24 9.62 11.52
C LEU A 244 -6.86 11.00 11.70
N GLU A 245 -7.33 11.29 12.91
CA GLU A 245 -7.95 12.59 13.25
C GLU A 245 -7.47 13.11 14.59
N ASP A 246 -7.45 14.42 14.74
CA ASP A 246 -7.42 15.02 16.06
C ASP A 246 -8.58 14.49 16.90
N TRP A 247 -8.29 13.99 18.10
CA TRP A 247 -9.25 13.31 18.97
C TRP A 247 -10.49 14.15 19.27
N GLU A 248 -10.29 15.43 19.58
CA GLU A 248 -11.40 16.32 19.92
C GLU A 248 -12.24 16.70 18.70
N SER A 249 -11.58 16.81 17.52
CA SER A 249 -12.29 16.99 16.24
C SER A 249 -13.14 15.79 15.90
N ALA A 250 -12.61 14.58 16.06
CA ALA A 250 -13.33 13.32 15.84
C ALA A 250 -14.57 13.22 16.75
N LYS A 251 -14.42 13.51 18.03
CA LYS A 251 -15.53 13.55 19.00
C LYS A 251 -16.58 14.60 18.63
N LYS A 252 -16.15 15.81 18.28
CA LYS A 252 -17.04 16.92 17.94
C LYS A 252 -17.94 16.62 16.75
N ARG A 253 -17.41 15.93 15.71
CA ARG A 253 -18.20 15.51 14.55
C ARG A 253 -18.99 14.21 14.75
N GLY A 254 -18.87 13.56 15.92
CA GLY A 254 -19.54 12.29 16.22
C GLY A 254 -18.94 11.08 15.50
N ALA A 255 -17.63 11.11 15.20
CA ALA A 255 -16.96 9.99 14.57
C ALA A 255 -16.96 8.74 15.47
N ASN A 256 -17.08 7.57 14.85
CA ASN A 256 -16.82 6.31 15.53
C ASN A 256 -15.29 6.12 15.69
N ILE A 257 -14.78 6.36 16.89
CA ILE A 257 -13.35 6.19 17.20
C ILE A 257 -13.08 4.71 17.45
N LEU A 258 -12.23 4.12 16.59
CA LEU A 258 -11.88 2.71 16.64
C LEU A 258 -10.75 2.45 17.64
N ALA A 259 -9.76 3.35 17.69
CA ALA A 259 -8.61 3.27 18.57
C ALA A 259 -7.92 4.64 18.73
N GLU A 260 -7.00 4.73 19.68
CA GLU A 260 -6.06 5.85 19.82
C GLU A 260 -4.68 5.41 19.34
N LEU A 261 -4.06 6.22 18.48
CA LEU A 261 -2.64 6.07 18.14
C LEU A 261 -1.82 6.82 19.17
N CYS A 262 -1.15 6.07 20.04
CA CYS A 262 -0.50 6.62 21.25
C CYS A 262 0.94 7.09 21.03
N GLY A 263 1.66 6.51 20.08
CA GLY A 263 3.07 6.83 19.88
C GLY A 263 3.67 6.30 18.58
N TYR A 264 4.83 6.85 18.25
CA TYR A 264 5.66 6.44 17.12
C TYR A 264 7.12 6.74 17.40
N ALA A 265 8.00 5.82 17.02
CA ALA A 265 9.44 6.01 17.01
C ALA A 265 10.05 5.39 15.75
N SER A 266 11.19 5.91 15.32
CA SER A 266 11.97 5.38 14.19
C SER A 266 13.45 5.46 14.54
N THR A 267 14.18 4.38 14.29
CA THR A 267 15.62 4.26 14.49
C THR A 267 16.25 3.60 13.26
N THR A 268 17.57 3.65 13.17
CA THR A 268 18.36 2.91 12.17
C THR A 268 19.56 2.29 12.84
N ASP A 269 19.93 1.09 12.40
CA ASP A 269 21.14 0.40 12.92
C ASP A 269 22.44 0.92 12.31
N ALA A 270 22.37 1.60 11.17
CA ALA A 270 23.54 2.13 10.43
C ALA A 270 24.64 1.09 10.17
N HIS A 271 24.29 -0.19 10.10
CA HIS A 271 25.23 -1.31 10.04
C HIS A 271 25.59 -1.70 8.61
N HIS A 272 24.63 -2.13 7.81
CA HIS A 272 24.85 -2.62 6.45
C HIS A 272 23.62 -2.39 5.57
N LEU A 273 23.82 -2.34 4.23
CA LEU A 273 22.71 -2.05 3.29
C LEU A 273 21.58 -3.10 3.33
N THR A 274 21.91 -4.38 3.57
CA THR A 274 20.96 -5.50 3.52
C THR A 274 21.01 -6.44 4.71
N GLN A 275 22.01 -6.32 5.59
CA GLN A 275 22.18 -7.18 6.76
C GLN A 275 21.87 -6.37 8.03
N PRO A 276 20.90 -6.80 8.85
CA PRO A 276 20.63 -6.15 10.11
C PRO A 276 21.80 -6.34 11.08
N ASP A 277 21.97 -5.40 12.02
CA ASP A 277 22.90 -5.58 13.14
C ASP A 277 22.47 -6.80 13.98
N ALA A 278 23.46 -7.61 14.40
CA ALA A 278 23.20 -8.83 15.17
C ALA A 278 22.61 -8.53 16.57
N GLN A 279 22.75 -7.31 17.04
CA GLN A 279 22.22 -6.85 18.34
C GLN A 279 20.89 -6.09 18.19
N GLY A 280 20.41 -5.83 16.98
CA GLY A 280 19.15 -5.13 16.65
C GLY A 280 19.28 -3.64 16.50
#